data_7eeaa94f21c7e7467a2dd18032a7cf7c
#
_entry.id   7eeaa94f21c7e7467a2dd18032a7cf7c
#
_cell.length_a   1.000
_cell.length_b   1.000
_cell.length_c   1.000
_cell.angle_alpha   90.00
_cell.angle_beta   90.00
_cell.angle_gamma   90.00
#
_symmetry.space_group_name_H-M   'P 1'
#
loop_
_entity.id
_entity.type
_entity.pdbx_description
1 polymer ?
#
loop_
_entity_poly.entity_id
_entity_poly.type
_entity_poly.pdbx_seq_one_letter_code
_entity_poly.pdbx_strand_id
1 'polypeptide(L)'
;MTHRIAILGASGYTGAELVRLIATHPDMRIVALSADRKAGMSMAEVFPFLRHLDLPKLVKIDEIDFANVDLCFCALPHATTQEVVAKLPKSLRIVDLSADFRLRDPAEYQKWYGQPHTAVEIQKEAVYGLTEFYREEIRDARLVAGTGCNAATGQFALRPLIAAGCIDLDDILIDLKAGVSGAGRSLKENLLHAELSGGTHAYSAGGKHRHLGEFDQEFSKVAGRPVQVQFTPHLLPMNRGILATVYVKGDAKVVHQTLEKAYESEPFLKVLPFGSLPSTRDIAGSNFCHLGVIGDRIPGRAVVVAVLDNLTKGSSGQAIQNANLMLGLPETEGLMLAPVFP
;
A
#
# COMPACT_ATOMS: atom_id res chain seq x y z
N MET A 1 -8.20 -0.73 25.96
CA MET A 1 -7.00 0.11 26.33
C MET A 1 -6.57 0.84 25.08
N THR A 2 -6.31 2.13 25.15
CA THR A 2 -5.91 2.91 23.98
C THR A 2 -4.40 2.73 23.74
N HIS A 3 -4.01 2.26 22.56
CA HIS A 3 -2.63 2.05 22.15
C HIS A 3 -1.95 3.38 21.76
N ARG A 4 -0.70 3.55 22.22
CA ARG A 4 0.10 4.76 22.00
C ARG A 4 0.91 4.62 20.71
N ILE A 5 0.63 5.48 19.76
CA ILE A 5 1.14 5.40 18.39
C ILE A 5 2.15 6.51 18.12
N ALA A 6 3.30 6.16 17.56
CA ALA A 6 4.24 7.10 16.95
C ALA A 6 4.17 7.03 15.42
N ILE A 7 4.30 8.19 14.75
CA ILE A 7 4.38 8.26 13.29
C ILE A 7 5.68 8.97 12.91
N LEU A 8 6.61 8.24 12.32
CA LEU A 8 7.86 8.78 11.80
C LEU A 8 7.65 9.22 10.34
N GLY A 9 8.00 10.48 10.05
CA GLY A 9 7.78 11.07 8.72
C GLY A 9 6.36 11.62 8.52
N ALA A 10 5.73 12.13 9.59
CA ALA A 10 4.35 12.62 9.58
C ALA A 10 4.08 13.79 8.61
N SER A 11 5.10 14.49 8.12
CA SER A 11 4.96 15.62 7.20
C SER A 11 4.78 15.24 5.72
N GLY A 12 4.78 13.95 5.38
CA GLY A 12 4.46 13.41 4.05
C GLY A 12 2.96 13.14 3.87
N TYR A 13 2.52 12.83 2.64
CA TYR A 13 1.11 12.49 2.37
C TYR A 13 0.66 11.24 3.13
N THR A 14 1.47 10.20 3.14
CA THR A 14 1.21 8.95 3.89
C THR A 14 1.10 9.22 5.39
N GLY A 15 2.02 10.03 5.96
CA GLY A 15 1.96 10.41 7.37
C GLY A 15 0.71 11.22 7.71
N ALA A 16 0.32 12.18 6.88
CA ALA A 16 -0.92 12.95 7.06
C ALA A 16 -2.17 12.07 6.96
N GLU A 17 -2.16 11.05 6.09
CA GLU A 17 -3.26 10.10 5.96
C GLU A 17 -3.34 9.16 7.17
N LEU A 18 -2.22 8.70 7.73
CA LEU A 18 -2.19 7.99 9.01
C LEU A 18 -2.81 8.85 10.12
N VAL A 19 -2.42 10.13 10.23
CA VAL A 19 -3.01 11.05 11.21
C VAL A 19 -4.51 11.18 11.03
N ARG A 20 -4.99 11.35 9.80
CA ARG A 20 -6.44 11.46 9.48
C ARG A 20 -7.23 10.23 9.94
N LEU A 21 -6.70 9.05 9.66
CA LEU A 21 -7.38 7.80 9.99
C LEU A 21 -7.32 7.49 11.50
N ILE A 22 -6.16 7.68 12.13
CA ILE A 22 -5.98 7.41 13.55
C ILE A 22 -6.76 8.42 14.42
N ALA A 23 -6.98 9.65 13.94
CA ALA A 23 -7.73 10.66 14.68
C ALA A 23 -9.17 10.23 15.05
N THR A 24 -9.76 9.31 14.30
CA THR A 24 -11.10 8.75 14.54
C THR A 24 -11.06 7.28 14.99
N HIS A 25 -9.88 6.74 15.21
CA HIS A 25 -9.72 5.35 15.63
C HIS A 25 -10.04 5.20 17.14
N PRO A 26 -10.91 4.27 17.56
CA PRO A 26 -11.34 4.19 18.94
C PRO A 26 -10.22 3.77 19.92
N ASP A 27 -9.31 2.89 19.47
CA ASP A 27 -8.30 2.28 20.31
C ASP A 27 -6.84 2.67 19.99
N MET A 28 -6.63 3.67 19.14
CA MET A 28 -5.31 4.22 18.86
C MET A 28 -5.25 5.71 19.18
N ARG A 29 -4.15 6.15 19.82
CA ARG A 29 -3.88 7.56 20.10
C ARG A 29 -2.47 7.93 19.66
N ILE A 30 -2.35 9.00 18.90
CA ILE A 30 -1.05 9.55 18.49
C ILE A 30 -0.38 10.23 19.69
N VAL A 31 0.80 9.75 20.09
CA VAL A 31 1.60 10.31 21.19
C VAL A 31 2.89 10.97 20.70
N ALA A 32 3.36 10.61 19.49
CA ALA A 32 4.56 11.21 18.91
C ALA A 32 4.44 11.33 17.38
N LEU A 33 4.91 12.44 16.86
CA LEU A 33 4.98 12.71 15.42
C LEU A 33 6.40 13.22 15.08
N SER A 34 7.04 12.63 14.08
CA SER A 34 8.34 13.14 13.66
C SER A 34 8.35 13.71 12.25
N ALA A 35 9.24 14.67 12.07
CA ALA A 35 9.68 15.19 10.79
C ALA A 35 11.06 15.80 10.94
N ASP A 36 11.90 15.74 9.89
CA ASP A 36 13.23 16.34 9.92
C ASP A 36 13.15 17.88 9.74
N ARG A 37 12.88 18.35 8.52
CA ARG A 37 12.83 19.79 8.19
C ARG A 37 11.66 20.55 8.81
N LYS A 38 10.68 19.87 9.36
CA LYS A 38 9.46 20.42 9.95
C LYS A 38 9.41 20.24 11.48
N ALA A 39 10.50 19.79 12.10
CA ALA A 39 10.59 19.72 13.56
C ALA A 39 10.31 21.07 14.20
N GLY A 40 9.58 21.09 15.33
CA GLY A 40 9.08 22.27 16.01
C GLY A 40 7.72 22.80 15.54
N MET A 41 7.28 22.46 14.32
CA MET A 41 5.98 22.88 13.78
C MET A 41 4.85 21.99 14.31
N SER A 42 3.63 22.52 14.32
CA SER A 42 2.41 21.74 14.49
C SER A 42 1.96 21.08 13.18
N MET A 43 1.17 20.01 13.26
CA MET A 43 0.54 19.42 12.07
C MET A 43 -0.41 20.42 11.36
N ALA A 44 -1.05 21.32 12.10
CA ALA A 44 -1.91 22.37 11.55
C ALA A 44 -1.16 23.38 10.66
N GLU A 45 0.10 23.69 10.98
CA GLU A 45 0.95 24.55 10.15
C GLU A 45 1.42 23.83 8.87
N VAL A 46 1.62 22.51 8.93
CA VAL A 46 2.04 21.70 7.77
C VAL A 46 0.86 21.30 6.89
N PHE A 47 -0.27 20.97 7.52
CA PHE A 47 -1.52 20.52 6.91
C PHE A 47 -2.73 21.19 7.56
N PRO A 48 -3.16 22.36 7.06
CA PRO A 48 -4.23 23.16 7.68
C PRO A 48 -5.57 22.44 7.87
N PHE A 49 -5.85 21.37 7.12
CA PHE A 49 -7.06 20.57 7.28
C PHE A 49 -7.11 19.76 8.59
N LEU A 50 -5.96 19.59 9.27
CA LEU A 50 -5.85 18.90 10.57
C LEU A 50 -5.92 19.86 11.79
N ARG A 51 -6.24 21.16 11.58
CA ARG A 51 -6.20 22.19 12.63
C ARG A 51 -7.15 21.99 13.80
N HIS A 52 -8.18 21.19 13.61
CA HIS A 52 -9.17 20.86 14.62
C HIS A 52 -8.73 19.73 15.57
N LEU A 53 -7.61 19.09 15.27
CA LEU A 53 -7.07 18.01 16.08
C LEU A 53 -6.02 18.53 17.08
N ASP A 54 -6.13 18.06 18.32
CA ASP A 54 -5.10 18.29 19.33
C ASP A 54 -4.00 17.23 19.20
N LEU A 55 -2.90 17.58 18.53
CA LEU A 55 -1.81 16.69 18.17
C LEU A 55 -0.49 17.17 18.77
N PRO A 56 0.44 16.26 19.10
CA PRO A 56 1.79 16.65 19.50
C PRO A 56 2.49 17.41 18.36
N LYS A 57 3.43 18.29 18.73
CA LYS A 57 4.30 18.96 17.75
C LYS A 57 5.19 17.92 17.06
N LEU A 58 5.59 18.27 15.85
CA LEU A 58 6.59 17.50 15.11
C LEU A 58 7.95 17.66 15.79
N VAL A 59 8.61 16.53 16.11
CA VAL A 59 9.93 16.48 16.70
C VAL A 59 10.90 15.70 15.82
N LYS A 60 12.21 15.72 16.10
CA LYS A 60 13.15 14.79 15.48
C LYS A 60 12.97 13.40 16.06
N ILE A 61 13.42 12.37 15.32
CA ILE A 61 13.24 10.96 15.73
C ILE A 61 13.95 10.66 17.06
N ASP A 62 15.13 11.24 17.27
CA ASP A 62 15.96 11.10 18.48
C ASP A 62 15.37 11.79 19.73
N GLU A 63 14.37 12.65 19.55
CA GLU A 63 13.64 13.30 20.65
C GLU A 63 12.43 12.47 21.13
N ILE A 64 12.10 11.36 20.47
CA ILE A 64 10.94 10.50 20.83
C ILE A 64 11.33 9.52 21.91
N ASP A 65 10.57 9.52 23.01
CA ASP A 65 10.64 8.48 24.05
C ASP A 65 9.85 7.23 23.63
N PHE A 66 10.53 6.29 23.00
CA PHE A 66 9.93 5.03 22.53
C PHE A 66 9.51 4.07 23.65
N ALA A 67 9.91 4.30 24.91
CA ALA A 67 9.40 3.50 26.03
C ALA A 67 7.89 3.74 26.28
N ASN A 68 7.38 4.86 25.80
CA ASN A 68 5.98 5.26 25.86
C ASN A 68 5.22 5.04 24.55
N VAL A 69 5.71 4.17 23.64
CA VAL A 69 5.10 3.87 22.34
C VAL A 69 4.82 2.37 22.24
N ASP A 70 3.60 2.00 21.87
CA ASP A 70 3.19 0.60 21.71
C ASP A 70 3.40 0.11 20.27
N LEU A 71 3.22 0.99 19.28
CA LEU A 71 3.46 0.72 17.88
C LEU A 71 3.93 1.98 17.14
N CYS A 72 4.85 1.79 16.19
CA CYS A 72 5.41 2.86 15.36
C CYS A 72 5.11 2.63 13.88
N PHE A 73 4.59 3.65 13.20
CA PHE A 73 4.52 3.69 11.74
C PHE A 73 5.73 4.44 11.18
N CYS A 74 6.47 3.81 10.26
CA CYS A 74 7.58 4.43 9.54
C CYS A 74 7.10 4.89 8.15
N ALA A 75 6.78 6.17 8.01
CA ALA A 75 6.40 6.81 6.74
C ALA A 75 7.58 7.64 6.17
N LEU A 76 8.77 7.06 6.23
CA LEU A 76 10.04 7.69 5.86
C LEU A 76 10.36 7.49 4.36
N PRO A 77 11.26 8.31 3.79
CA PRO A 77 11.77 8.06 2.45
C PRO A 77 12.46 6.68 2.37
N HIS A 78 12.41 6.07 1.18
CA HIS A 78 13.16 4.84 0.91
C HIS A 78 14.64 5.01 1.23
N ALA A 79 15.30 3.94 1.61
CA ALA A 79 16.71 3.89 1.98
C ALA A 79 17.08 4.52 3.33
N THR A 80 16.11 5.05 4.07
CA THR A 80 16.37 5.64 5.39
C THR A 80 15.79 4.80 6.53
N THR A 81 14.79 3.99 6.26
CA THR A 81 14.07 3.24 7.31
C THR A 81 14.93 2.12 7.90
N GLN A 82 15.83 1.51 7.12
CA GLN A 82 16.73 0.45 7.61
C GLN A 82 17.57 0.90 8.81
N GLU A 83 18.21 2.08 8.71
CA GLU A 83 19.01 2.63 9.79
C GLU A 83 18.17 3.04 10.99
N VAL A 84 16.97 3.57 10.75
CA VAL A 84 16.06 3.98 11.82
C VAL A 84 15.58 2.75 12.59
N VAL A 85 15.07 1.72 11.90
CA VAL A 85 14.55 0.50 12.52
C VAL A 85 15.64 -0.24 13.31
N ALA A 86 16.89 -0.20 12.83
CA ALA A 86 18.02 -0.81 13.53
C ALA A 86 18.31 -0.16 14.90
N LYS A 87 17.91 1.10 15.10
CA LYS A 87 18.10 1.86 16.35
C LYS A 87 16.88 1.82 17.28
N LEU A 88 15.71 1.38 16.77
CA LEU A 88 14.49 1.31 17.58
C LEU A 88 14.54 0.15 18.59
N PRO A 89 13.82 0.24 19.72
CA PRO A 89 13.72 -0.85 20.68
C PRO A 89 13.26 -2.17 20.03
N LYS A 90 13.92 -3.27 20.39
CA LYS A 90 13.58 -4.60 19.82
C LYS A 90 12.17 -5.09 20.18
N SER A 91 11.59 -4.56 21.26
CA SER A 91 10.22 -4.87 21.69
C SER A 91 9.15 -4.04 20.98
N LEU A 92 9.54 -2.96 20.27
CA LEU A 92 8.61 -2.06 19.60
C LEU A 92 8.04 -2.71 18.33
N ARG A 93 6.72 -2.71 18.20
CA ARG A 93 6.04 -3.12 16.97
C ARG A 93 6.14 -2.02 15.92
N ILE A 94 6.41 -2.41 14.67
CA ILE A 94 6.70 -1.48 13.58
C ILE A 94 5.91 -1.86 12.34
N VAL A 95 5.21 -0.90 11.74
CA VAL A 95 4.70 -1.01 10.38
C VAL A 95 5.49 -0.03 9.50
N ASP A 96 6.31 -0.56 8.61
CA ASP A 96 7.10 0.24 7.68
C ASP A 96 6.36 0.46 6.37
N LEU A 97 6.08 1.71 6.01
CA LEU A 97 5.43 2.11 4.76
C LEU A 97 6.46 2.47 3.67
N SER A 98 7.75 2.40 3.99
CA SER A 98 8.80 2.53 2.98
C SER A 98 8.90 1.26 2.12
N ALA A 99 9.89 1.20 1.24
CA ALA A 99 10.14 -0.01 0.46
C ALA A 99 11.25 -0.89 1.05
N ASP A 100 11.80 -0.49 2.19
CA ASP A 100 13.08 -0.99 2.67
C ASP A 100 13.05 -2.46 3.11
N PHE A 101 11.88 -2.95 3.52
CA PHE A 101 11.71 -4.33 4.01
C PHE A 101 10.74 -5.19 3.18
N ARG A 102 10.33 -4.75 1.98
CA ARG A 102 9.35 -5.47 1.15
C ARG A 102 9.91 -6.71 0.48
N LEU A 103 11.17 -6.63 0.00
CA LEU A 103 11.80 -7.71 -0.74
C LEU A 103 12.60 -8.58 0.21
N ARG A 104 12.29 -9.88 0.23
CA ARG A 104 12.94 -10.86 1.13
C ARG A 104 14.39 -11.10 0.79
N ASP A 105 14.72 -11.07 -0.51
CA ASP A 105 16.10 -11.25 -0.99
C ASP A 105 16.82 -9.90 -1.05
N PRO A 106 17.90 -9.71 -0.27
CA PRO A 106 18.72 -8.49 -0.33
C PRO A 106 19.32 -8.22 -1.72
N ALA A 107 19.57 -9.25 -2.53
CA ALA A 107 20.08 -9.08 -3.89
C ALA A 107 18.99 -8.48 -4.80
N GLU A 108 17.76 -8.94 -4.70
CA GLU A 108 16.63 -8.33 -5.41
C GLU A 108 16.37 -6.89 -4.92
N TYR A 109 16.51 -6.61 -3.61
CA TYR A 109 16.44 -5.24 -3.11
C TYR A 109 17.51 -4.36 -3.80
N GLN A 110 18.77 -4.79 -3.84
CA GLN A 110 19.85 -4.05 -4.50
C GLN A 110 19.57 -3.82 -5.99
N LYS A 111 19.07 -4.82 -6.69
CA LYS A 111 18.69 -4.73 -8.11
C LYS A 111 17.63 -3.67 -8.37
N TRP A 112 16.57 -3.63 -7.55
CA TRP A 112 15.43 -2.73 -7.75
C TRP A 112 15.61 -1.33 -7.16
N TYR A 113 16.40 -1.19 -6.08
CA TYR A 113 16.60 0.08 -5.38
C TYR A 113 17.98 0.70 -5.57
N GLY A 114 18.90 0.01 -6.23
CA GLY A 114 20.21 0.53 -6.65
C GLY A 114 21.25 0.66 -5.54
N GLN A 115 20.98 0.09 -4.35
CA GLN A 115 21.89 0.12 -3.19
C GLN A 115 21.74 -1.15 -2.36
N PRO A 116 22.80 -1.59 -1.65
CA PRO A 116 22.74 -2.78 -0.82
C PRO A 116 21.76 -2.59 0.34
N HIS A 117 21.14 -3.69 0.78
CA HIS A 117 20.35 -3.72 1.98
C HIS A 117 21.27 -3.76 3.21
N THR A 118 21.17 -2.77 4.09
CA THR A 118 22.07 -2.60 5.26
C THR A 118 21.59 -3.28 6.54
N ALA A 119 20.30 -3.70 6.60
CA ALA A 119 19.69 -4.32 7.77
C ALA A 119 19.20 -5.76 7.46
N VAL A 120 20.08 -6.59 6.87
CA VAL A 120 19.74 -7.94 6.37
C VAL A 120 19.20 -8.85 7.47
N GLU A 121 19.71 -8.76 8.70
CA GLU A 121 19.23 -9.59 9.82
C GLU A 121 17.82 -9.19 10.24
N ILE A 122 17.49 -7.89 10.22
CA ILE A 122 16.14 -7.38 10.50
C ILE A 122 15.17 -7.75 9.36
N GLN A 123 15.67 -7.79 8.11
CA GLN A 123 14.87 -8.20 6.95
C GLN A 123 14.26 -9.61 7.13
N LYS A 124 14.96 -10.52 7.80
CA LYS A 124 14.52 -11.91 8.01
C LYS A 124 13.25 -12.01 8.87
N GLU A 125 13.00 -11.03 9.74
CA GLU A 125 11.78 -10.99 10.59
C GLU A 125 10.63 -10.21 9.96
N ALA A 126 10.88 -9.49 8.84
CA ALA A 126 9.86 -8.65 8.21
C ALA A 126 8.79 -9.50 7.53
N VAL A 127 7.52 -9.27 7.91
CA VAL A 127 6.37 -9.86 7.27
C VAL A 127 5.83 -8.92 6.19
N TYR A 128 5.52 -9.45 5.00
CA TYR A 128 4.96 -8.66 3.91
C TYR A 128 3.51 -8.25 4.23
N GLY A 129 3.26 -6.95 4.26
CA GLY A 129 2.08 -6.33 4.87
C GLY A 129 0.85 -6.26 3.99
N LEU A 130 0.51 -7.32 3.25
CA LEU A 130 -0.75 -7.44 2.54
C LEU A 130 -1.69 -8.37 3.33
N THR A 131 -2.50 -7.78 4.20
CA THR A 131 -3.29 -8.45 5.26
C THR A 131 -4.04 -9.67 4.76
N GLU A 132 -4.71 -9.56 3.63
CA GLU A 132 -5.56 -10.60 3.05
C GLU A 132 -4.81 -11.90 2.71
N PHE A 133 -3.48 -11.82 2.61
CA PHE A 133 -2.65 -12.97 2.25
C PHE A 133 -1.66 -13.38 3.35
N TYR A 134 -1.49 -12.55 4.39
CA TYR A 134 -0.49 -12.76 5.44
C TYR A 134 -1.05 -12.49 6.85
N ARG A 135 -2.37 -12.62 7.04
CA ARG A 135 -3.10 -12.26 8.26
C ARG A 135 -2.51 -12.88 9.51
N GLU A 136 -2.23 -14.17 9.46
CA GLU A 136 -1.74 -14.90 10.64
C GLU A 136 -0.29 -14.51 10.97
N GLU A 137 0.57 -14.41 9.96
CA GLU A 137 1.96 -13.98 10.17
C GLU A 137 2.05 -12.54 10.69
N ILE A 138 1.12 -11.67 10.27
CA ILE A 138 1.07 -10.27 10.71
C ILE A 138 0.69 -10.15 12.20
N ARG A 139 -0.18 -11.02 12.72
CA ARG A 139 -0.58 -11.01 14.13
C ARG A 139 0.61 -11.11 15.08
N ASP A 140 1.55 -11.97 14.76
CA ASP A 140 2.72 -12.26 15.59
C ASP A 140 3.95 -11.45 15.21
N ALA A 141 3.86 -10.63 14.15
CA ALA A 141 4.99 -9.88 13.64
C ALA A 141 5.41 -8.72 14.57
N ARG A 142 6.72 -8.51 14.69
CA ARG A 142 7.30 -7.28 15.22
C ARG A 142 7.42 -6.21 14.14
N LEU A 143 7.81 -6.60 12.93
CA LEU A 143 8.02 -5.72 11.78
C LEU A 143 7.15 -6.18 10.61
N VAL A 144 6.27 -5.29 10.16
CA VAL A 144 5.45 -5.48 8.97
C VAL A 144 5.88 -4.49 7.89
N ALA A 145 6.24 -5.00 6.71
CA ALA A 145 6.61 -4.21 5.55
C ALA A 145 5.36 -3.89 4.70
N GLY A 146 4.83 -2.68 4.83
CA GLY A 146 3.70 -2.20 4.03
C GLY A 146 4.00 -2.22 2.53
N THR A 147 3.03 -2.65 1.74
CA THR A 147 3.18 -2.91 0.30
C THR A 147 3.23 -1.64 -0.56
N GLY A 148 3.76 -1.74 -1.78
CA GLY A 148 3.59 -0.69 -2.78
C GLY A 148 2.14 -0.62 -3.28
N CYS A 149 1.59 0.58 -3.43
CA CYS A 149 0.19 0.75 -3.81
C CYS A 149 -0.16 0.09 -5.15
N ASN A 150 0.70 0.20 -6.18
CA ASN A 150 0.49 -0.48 -7.45
C ASN A 150 0.64 -2.01 -7.29
N ALA A 151 1.59 -2.46 -6.45
CA ALA A 151 1.81 -3.88 -6.19
C ALA A 151 0.61 -4.50 -5.47
N ALA A 152 0.02 -3.81 -4.48
CA ALA A 152 -1.20 -4.26 -3.81
C ALA A 152 -2.36 -4.42 -4.81
N THR A 153 -2.58 -3.40 -5.67
CA THR A 153 -3.67 -3.44 -6.67
C THR A 153 -3.56 -4.64 -7.61
N GLY A 154 -2.35 -4.87 -8.16
CA GLY A 154 -2.12 -6.01 -9.07
C GLY A 154 -2.21 -7.36 -8.36
N GLN A 155 -1.76 -7.44 -7.11
CA GLN A 155 -1.84 -8.68 -6.33
C GLN A 155 -3.28 -9.04 -5.98
N PHE A 156 -4.14 -8.08 -5.63
CA PHE A 156 -5.56 -8.33 -5.42
C PHE A 156 -6.23 -8.86 -6.70
N ALA A 157 -5.83 -8.39 -7.86
CA ALA A 157 -6.38 -8.89 -9.12
C ALA A 157 -5.88 -10.29 -9.52
N LEU A 158 -4.67 -10.67 -9.15
CA LEU A 158 -3.99 -11.81 -9.76
C LEU A 158 -3.66 -12.97 -8.81
N ARG A 159 -3.31 -12.73 -7.53
CA ARG A 159 -2.88 -13.83 -6.64
C ARG A 159 -3.88 -14.98 -6.52
N PRO A 160 -5.20 -14.75 -6.34
CA PRO A 160 -6.16 -15.85 -6.31
C PRO A 160 -6.22 -16.63 -7.62
N LEU A 161 -6.09 -15.94 -8.75
CA LEU A 161 -6.14 -16.56 -10.08
C LEU A 161 -4.91 -17.45 -10.34
N ILE A 162 -3.75 -16.98 -9.91
CA ILE A 162 -2.48 -17.73 -9.97
C ILE A 162 -2.58 -18.96 -9.06
N ALA A 163 -3.05 -18.81 -7.83
CA ALA A 163 -3.21 -19.89 -6.87
C ALA A 163 -4.19 -20.98 -7.39
N ALA A 164 -5.25 -20.57 -8.07
CA ALA A 164 -6.24 -21.48 -8.65
C ALA A 164 -5.79 -22.11 -9.98
N GLY A 165 -4.69 -21.63 -10.58
CA GLY A 165 -4.21 -22.13 -11.89
C GLY A 165 -5.20 -21.89 -13.04
N CYS A 166 -6.05 -20.86 -12.94
CA CYS A 166 -7.14 -20.62 -13.91
C CYS A 166 -6.78 -19.63 -15.02
N ILE A 167 -5.53 -19.14 -15.05
CA ILE A 167 -5.00 -18.23 -16.06
C ILE A 167 -3.64 -18.70 -16.59
N ASP A 168 -3.30 -18.29 -17.82
CA ASP A 168 -1.95 -18.47 -18.38
C ASP A 168 -0.96 -17.54 -17.70
N LEU A 169 0.06 -18.09 -17.04
CA LEU A 169 1.06 -17.32 -16.28
C LEU A 169 2.13 -16.67 -17.16
N ASP A 170 2.20 -17.03 -18.42
CA ASP A 170 3.21 -16.53 -19.36
C ASP A 170 2.68 -15.35 -20.22
N ASP A 171 1.40 -14.99 -20.07
CA ASP A 171 0.75 -13.86 -20.77
C ASP A 171 -0.13 -13.03 -19.81
N ILE A 172 0.52 -12.32 -18.89
CA ILE A 172 -0.14 -11.40 -17.95
C ILE A 172 0.32 -9.98 -18.23
N LEU A 173 -0.65 -9.08 -18.49
CA LEU A 173 -0.39 -7.66 -18.69
C LEU A 173 -1.16 -6.82 -17.67
N ILE A 174 -0.47 -5.92 -17.01
CA ILE A 174 -1.03 -4.95 -16.06
C ILE A 174 -0.82 -3.54 -16.63
N ASP A 175 -1.89 -2.91 -17.07
CA ASP A 175 -1.92 -1.52 -17.50
C ASP A 175 -2.58 -0.67 -16.40
N LEU A 176 -1.80 0.17 -15.71
CA LEU A 176 -2.21 0.79 -14.46
C LEU A 176 -2.21 2.33 -14.55
N LYS A 177 -3.26 2.93 -14.04
CA LYS A 177 -3.46 4.37 -13.93
C LYS A 177 -3.41 4.78 -12.46
N ALA A 178 -2.52 5.73 -12.13
CA ALA A 178 -2.29 6.16 -10.74
C ALA A 178 -2.46 7.67 -10.58
N GLY A 179 -3.08 8.05 -9.47
CA GLY A 179 -3.19 9.45 -9.06
C GLY A 179 -1.85 10.02 -8.59
N VAL A 180 -1.67 11.32 -8.80
CA VAL A 180 -0.41 12.04 -8.61
C VAL A 180 0.13 12.01 -7.17
N SER A 181 -0.72 11.85 -6.16
CA SER A 181 -0.27 11.74 -4.76
C SER A 181 0.64 10.54 -4.49
N GLY A 182 0.59 9.50 -5.35
CA GLY A 182 1.50 8.35 -5.30
C GLY A 182 2.97 8.71 -5.55
N ALA A 183 3.25 9.84 -6.19
CA ALA A 183 4.61 10.36 -6.40
C ALA A 183 5.20 11.07 -5.16
N GLY A 184 4.42 11.22 -4.08
CA GLY A 184 4.82 11.89 -2.84
C GLY A 184 4.74 13.42 -2.91
N ARG A 185 5.13 14.08 -1.80
CA ARG A 185 5.00 15.54 -1.62
C ARG A 185 6.24 16.34 -2.04
N SER A 186 7.29 15.68 -2.48
CA SER A 186 8.50 16.37 -2.94
C SER A 186 8.24 17.17 -4.20
N LEU A 187 8.78 18.40 -4.26
CA LEU A 187 8.67 19.25 -5.45
C LEU A 187 9.42 18.62 -6.62
N LYS A 188 8.74 18.48 -7.76
CA LYS A 188 9.30 17.97 -9.02
C LYS A 188 8.64 18.73 -10.17
N GLU A 189 9.41 19.11 -11.19
CA GLU A 189 8.92 19.88 -12.33
C GLU A 189 7.78 19.16 -13.05
N ASN A 190 7.95 17.89 -13.37
CA ASN A 190 6.94 17.06 -14.04
C ASN A 190 5.66 16.80 -13.22
N LEU A 191 5.59 17.30 -11.99
CA LEU A 191 4.40 17.26 -11.12
C LEU A 191 3.79 18.64 -10.89
N LEU A 192 4.30 19.69 -11.56
CA LEU A 192 3.70 21.01 -11.53
C LEU A 192 2.32 20.96 -12.18
N HIS A 193 1.38 21.75 -11.66
CA HIS A 193 0.00 21.77 -12.16
C HIS A 193 -0.07 22.04 -13.67
N ALA A 194 0.74 22.99 -14.17
CA ALA A 194 0.75 23.34 -15.59
C ALA A 194 1.25 22.21 -16.50
N GLU A 195 2.09 21.30 -16.00
CA GLU A 195 2.63 20.19 -16.77
C GLU A 195 1.79 18.92 -16.63
N LEU A 196 1.14 18.75 -15.49
CA LEU A 196 0.34 17.56 -15.20
C LEU A 196 -1.13 17.72 -15.60
N SER A 197 -1.71 18.94 -15.48
CA SER A 197 -3.12 19.17 -15.74
C SER A 197 -3.44 18.99 -17.23
N GLY A 198 -4.48 18.22 -17.53
CA GLY A 198 -4.91 17.94 -18.90
C GLY A 198 -4.07 16.92 -19.66
N GLY A 199 -3.03 16.33 -19.04
CA GLY A 199 -2.17 15.32 -19.66
C GLY A 199 -2.09 14.03 -18.85
N THR A 200 -1.60 12.98 -19.47
CA THR A 200 -1.22 11.72 -18.83
C THR A 200 0.02 11.17 -19.50
N HIS A 201 0.85 10.46 -18.75
CA HIS A 201 2.06 9.84 -19.31
C HIS A 201 2.37 8.51 -18.65
N ALA A 202 2.91 7.57 -19.44
CA ALA A 202 3.50 6.36 -18.90
C ALA A 202 4.85 6.68 -18.26
N TYR A 203 5.17 5.99 -17.16
CA TYR A 203 6.46 6.13 -16.49
C TYR A 203 7.04 4.78 -16.12
N SER A 204 8.36 4.68 -16.04
CA SER A 204 9.09 3.45 -15.66
C SER A 204 8.57 2.18 -16.37
N ALA A 205 8.11 2.30 -17.61
CA ALA A 205 7.66 1.18 -18.44
C ALA A 205 8.84 0.30 -18.89
N GLY A 206 8.56 -0.84 -19.50
CA GLY A 206 9.58 -1.74 -20.04
C GLY A 206 10.43 -2.42 -18.96
N GLY A 207 9.82 -2.88 -17.88
CA GLY A 207 10.49 -3.63 -16.83
C GLY A 207 11.32 -2.79 -15.84
N LYS A 208 11.08 -1.48 -15.76
CA LYS A 208 11.91 -0.56 -14.93
C LYS A 208 11.26 -0.15 -13.61
N HIS A 209 9.98 -0.43 -13.40
CA HIS A 209 9.28 -0.01 -12.20
C HIS A 209 9.60 -0.90 -11.00
N ARG A 210 9.98 -0.30 -9.86
CA ARG A 210 10.42 -1.02 -8.65
C ARG A 210 9.39 -1.99 -8.07
N HIS A 211 8.08 -1.75 -8.25
CA HIS A 211 7.03 -2.67 -7.80
C HIS A 211 7.02 -4.01 -8.57
N LEU A 212 7.77 -4.14 -9.67
CA LEU A 212 7.96 -5.43 -10.34
C LEU A 212 8.67 -6.44 -9.42
N GLY A 213 9.60 -5.99 -8.58
CA GLY A 213 10.22 -6.86 -7.58
C GLY A 213 9.21 -7.48 -6.62
N GLU A 214 8.16 -6.73 -6.24
CA GLU A 214 7.07 -7.26 -5.41
C GLU A 214 6.18 -8.24 -6.18
N PHE A 215 5.86 -7.97 -7.46
CA PHE A 215 5.11 -8.91 -8.31
C PHE A 215 5.88 -10.20 -8.54
N ASP A 216 7.15 -10.10 -8.94
CA ASP A 216 8.00 -11.27 -9.19
C ASP A 216 8.10 -12.14 -7.94
N GLN A 217 8.33 -11.54 -6.76
CA GLN A 217 8.39 -12.25 -5.49
C GLN A 217 7.09 -12.95 -5.13
N GLU A 218 5.97 -12.22 -5.15
CA GLU A 218 4.71 -12.71 -4.61
C GLU A 218 4.00 -13.68 -5.57
N PHE A 219 4.06 -13.41 -6.88
CA PHE A 219 3.46 -14.29 -7.87
C PHE A 219 4.24 -15.59 -8.02
N SER A 220 5.57 -15.52 -8.04
CA SER A 220 6.41 -16.73 -8.11
C SER A 220 6.27 -17.62 -6.88
N LYS A 221 6.13 -17.00 -5.67
CA LYS A 221 5.87 -17.74 -4.44
C LYS A 221 4.57 -18.56 -4.53
N VAL A 222 3.49 -17.94 -5.03
CA VAL A 222 2.17 -18.59 -5.15
C VAL A 222 2.16 -19.65 -6.25
N ALA A 223 2.80 -19.36 -7.38
CA ALA A 223 2.86 -20.26 -8.53
C ALA A 223 3.81 -21.47 -8.33
N GLY A 224 4.74 -21.39 -7.37
CA GLY A 224 5.81 -22.38 -7.22
C GLY A 224 6.83 -22.40 -8.39
N ARG A 225 6.79 -21.41 -9.26
CA ARG A 225 7.72 -21.19 -10.38
C ARG A 225 7.90 -19.69 -10.65
N PRO A 226 8.94 -19.26 -11.34
CA PRO A 226 9.09 -17.89 -11.77
C PRO A 226 7.89 -17.39 -12.59
N VAL A 227 7.33 -16.24 -12.22
CA VAL A 227 6.25 -15.54 -12.93
C VAL A 227 6.67 -14.10 -13.13
N GLN A 228 6.59 -13.62 -14.35
CA GLN A 228 6.85 -12.23 -14.71
C GLN A 228 5.66 -11.64 -15.41
N VAL A 229 5.37 -10.37 -15.15
CA VAL A 229 4.24 -9.67 -15.75
C VAL A 229 4.72 -8.49 -16.58
N GLN A 230 4.01 -8.17 -17.65
CA GLN A 230 4.16 -6.90 -18.33
C GLN A 230 3.45 -5.83 -17.49
N PHE A 231 4.18 -4.78 -17.12
CA PHE A 231 3.65 -3.73 -16.27
C PHE A 231 3.93 -2.35 -16.84
N THR A 232 2.88 -1.58 -17.08
CA THR A 232 2.97 -0.21 -17.58
C THR A 232 2.12 0.72 -16.73
N PRO A 233 2.71 1.46 -15.78
CA PRO A 233 1.99 2.44 -14.99
C PRO A 233 1.91 3.78 -15.74
N HIS A 234 0.77 4.47 -15.57
CA HIS A 234 0.52 5.81 -16.08
C HIS A 234 0.20 6.76 -14.92
N LEU A 235 0.71 7.98 -14.99
CA LEU A 235 0.36 9.04 -14.06
C LEU A 235 -0.76 9.89 -14.65
N LEU A 236 -1.84 10.06 -13.89
CA LEU A 236 -3.02 10.81 -14.29
C LEU A 236 -3.19 12.07 -13.44
N PRO A 237 -3.81 13.15 -13.97
CA PRO A 237 -4.09 14.38 -13.23
C PRO A 237 -5.29 14.23 -12.28
N MET A 238 -5.31 13.15 -11.52
CA MET A 238 -6.23 12.93 -10.40
C MET A 238 -5.46 12.88 -9.09
N ASN A 239 -6.03 13.36 -8.01
CA ASN A 239 -5.32 13.44 -6.73
C ASN A 239 -5.05 12.05 -6.15
N ARG A 240 -6.05 11.18 -6.12
CA ARG A 240 -6.05 9.86 -5.49
C ARG A 240 -6.66 8.82 -6.42
N GLY A 241 -6.36 7.58 -6.14
CA GLY A 241 -6.91 6.41 -6.79
C GLY A 241 -5.92 5.72 -7.71
N ILE A 242 -6.05 4.41 -7.77
CA ILE A 242 -5.40 3.53 -8.74
C ILE A 242 -6.48 2.74 -9.44
N LEU A 243 -6.36 2.63 -10.76
CA LEU A 243 -7.12 1.71 -11.59
C LEU A 243 -6.13 0.83 -12.35
N ALA A 244 -6.13 -0.46 -12.05
CA ALA A 244 -5.37 -1.45 -12.80
C ALA A 244 -6.31 -2.18 -13.77
N THR A 245 -5.98 -2.18 -15.05
CA THR A 245 -6.60 -3.05 -16.07
C THR A 245 -5.66 -4.21 -16.31
N VAL A 246 -6.09 -5.41 -15.95
CA VAL A 246 -5.28 -6.62 -16.04
C VAL A 246 -5.86 -7.50 -17.13
N TYR A 247 -5.04 -7.84 -18.11
CA TYR A 247 -5.40 -8.71 -19.22
C TYR A 247 -4.79 -10.08 -19.00
N VAL A 248 -5.63 -11.13 -19.06
CA VAL A 248 -5.21 -12.51 -18.85
C VAL A 248 -5.83 -13.44 -19.89
N LYS A 249 -5.16 -14.56 -20.18
CA LYS A 249 -5.77 -15.70 -20.87
C LYS A 249 -6.41 -16.61 -19.82
N GLY A 250 -7.70 -16.83 -19.95
CA GLY A 250 -8.53 -17.65 -19.07
C GLY A 250 -10.01 -17.44 -19.38
N ASP A 251 -10.86 -18.36 -18.93
CA ASP A 251 -12.31 -18.19 -19.03
C ASP A 251 -12.79 -17.12 -18.07
N ALA A 252 -13.44 -16.09 -18.59
CA ALA A 252 -13.85 -14.91 -17.79
C ALA A 252 -14.83 -15.24 -16.66
N LYS A 253 -15.70 -16.23 -16.82
CA LYS A 253 -16.63 -16.65 -15.77
C LYS A 253 -15.89 -17.39 -14.65
N VAL A 254 -14.92 -18.24 -15.02
CA VAL A 254 -14.06 -18.93 -14.04
C VAL A 254 -13.20 -17.91 -13.29
N VAL A 255 -12.62 -16.94 -13.98
CA VAL A 255 -11.85 -15.84 -13.38
C VAL A 255 -12.72 -15.07 -12.36
N HIS A 256 -13.94 -14.69 -12.73
CA HIS A 256 -14.87 -13.99 -11.84
C HIS A 256 -15.20 -14.81 -10.59
N GLN A 257 -15.64 -16.06 -10.78
CA GLN A 257 -16.02 -16.96 -9.68
C GLN A 257 -14.85 -17.24 -8.73
N THR A 258 -13.63 -17.34 -9.27
CA THR A 258 -12.41 -17.53 -8.47
C THR A 258 -12.15 -16.31 -7.55
N LEU A 259 -12.26 -15.09 -8.08
CA LEU A 259 -12.10 -13.87 -7.29
C LEU A 259 -13.24 -13.71 -6.27
N GLU A 260 -14.49 -13.96 -6.69
CA GLU A 260 -15.67 -13.87 -5.81
C GLU A 260 -15.52 -14.81 -4.61
N LYS A 261 -15.15 -16.08 -4.85
CA LYS A 261 -14.91 -17.06 -3.79
C LYS A 261 -13.72 -16.67 -2.90
N ALA A 262 -12.62 -16.17 -3.48
CA ALA A 262 -11.43 -15.81 -2.72
C ALA A 262 -11.67 -14.64 -1.76
N TYR A 263 -12.58 -13.73 -2.11
CA TYR A 263 -12.83 -12.50 -1.36
C TYR A 263 -14.21 -12.45 -0.68
N GLU A 264 -14.94 -13.54 -0.65
CA GLU A 264 -16.29 -13.63 -0.04
C GLU A 264 -16.31 -13.14 1.42
N SER A 265 -15.29 -13.48 2.20
CA SER A 265 -15.15 -13.12 3.61
C SER A 265 -14.25 -11.90 3.87
N GLU A 266 -13.65 -11.32 2.83
CA GLU A 266 -12.73 -10.20 3.00
C GLU A 266 -13.47 -8.88 3.19
N PRO A 267 -13.27 -8.19 4.32
CA PRO A 267 -14.09 -7.01 4.66
C PRO A 267 -13.89 -5.84 3.70
N PHE A 268 -12.69 -5.70 3.14
CA PHE A 268 -12.33 -4.54 2.31
C PHE A 268 -12.25 -4.85 0.81
N LEU A 269 -12.43 -6.09 0.40
CA LEU A 269 -12.41 -6.47 -1.01
C LEU A 269 -13.82 -6.78 -1.50
N LYS A 270 -14.23 -6.16 -2.60
CA LYS A 270 -15.55 -6.36 -3.21
C LYS A 270 -15.42 -6.70 -4.68
N VAL A 271 -15.86 -7.90 -5.03
CA VAL A 271 -16.00 -8.31 -6.42
C VAL A 271 -17.39 -7.91 -6.91
N LEU A 272 -17.43 -7.11 -7.97
CA LEU A 272 -18.69 -6.64 -8.56
C LEU A 272 -19.35 -7.76 -9.36
N PRO A 273 -20.67 -7.68 -9.63
CA PRO A 273 -21.34 -8.63 -10.51
C PRO A 273 -20.61 -8.76 -11.86
N PHE A 274 -20.58 -9.98 -12.41
CA PHE A 274 -19.94 -10.24 -13.70
C PHE A 274 -20.42 -9.28 -14.79
N GLY A 275 -19.50 -8.67 -15.52
CA GLY A 275 -19.79 -7.66 -16.53
C GLY A 275 -19.80 -6.22 -16.02
N SER A 276 -19.71 -5.99 -14.70
CA SER A 276 -19.63 -4.66 -14.10
C SER A 276 -18.18 -4.25 -13.85
N LEU A 277 -17.86 -2.97 -14.03
CA LEU A 277 -16.52 -2.42 -13.81
C LEU A 277 -16.54 -1.30 -12.77
N PRO A 278 -15.55 -1.25 -11.85
CA PRO A 278 -15.45 -0.25 -10.81
C PRO A 278 -14.84 1.06 -11.33
N SER A 279 -15.05 2.14 -10.59
CA SER A 279 -14.44 3.46 -10.78
C SER A 279 -13.60 3.85 -9.56
N THR A 280 -12.54 4.63 -9.77
CA THR A 280 -11.74 5.20 -8.66
C THR A 280 -12.54 6.11 -7.74
N ARG A 281 -13.68 6.65 -8.19
CA ARG A 281 -14.61 7.42 -7.35
C ARG A 281 -15.33 6.57 -6.30
N ASP A 282 -15.51 5.28 -6.60
CA ASP A 282 -16.25 4.37 -5.73
C ASP A 282 -15.49 3.98 -4.45
N ILE A 283 -14.19 4.36 -4.36
CA ILE A 283 -13.31 3.97 -3.25
C ILE A 283 -12.52 5.14 -2.64
N ALA A 284 -12.66 6.36 -3.16
CA ALA A 284 -11.86 7.50 -2.75
C ALA A 284 -11.93 7.76 -1.23
N GLY A 285 -10.79 7.85 -0.57
CA GLY A 285 -10.64 8.10 0.88
C GLY A 285 -11.02 6.93 1.79
N SER A 286 -11.37 5.75 1.23
CA SER A 286 -11.76 4.55 1.98
C SER A 286 -10.72 3.44 1.91
N ASN A 287 -10.85 2.43 2.77
CA ASN A 287 -9.99 1.24 2.76
C ASN A 287 -10.52 0.12 1.85
N PHE A 288 -11.48 0.41 0.98
CA PHE A 288 -12.03 -0.57 0.06
C PHE A 288 -11.20 -0.71 -1.22
N CYS A 289 -11.20 -1.93 -1.76
CA CYS A 289 -10.75 -2.25 -3.11
C CYS A 289 -11.90 -2.93 -3.84
N HIS A 290 -12.27 -2.44 -5.01
CA HIS A 290 -13.29 -3.05 -5.84
C HIS A 290 -12.67 -3.72 -7.06
N LEU A 291 -13.18 -4.92 -7.40
CA LEU A 291 -12.75 -5.69 -8.56
C LEU A 291 -13.94 -5.97 -9.47
N GLY A 292 -13.73 -5.84 -10.78
CA GLY A 292 -14.71 -6.21 -11.80
C GLY A 292 -14.07 -7.10 -12.86
N VAL A 293 -14.85 -8.01 -13.42
CA VAL A 293 -14.40 -8.95 -14.46
C VAL A 293 -15.36 -8.93 -15.64
N ILE A 294 -14.79 -8.82 -16.84
CA ILE A 294 -15.52 -8.96 -18.11
C ILE A 294 -14.79 -9.94 -19.04
N GLY A 295 -15.54 -10.58 -19.92
CA GLY A 295 -14.95 -11.31 -21.06
C GLY A 295 -14.42 -10.35 -22.13
N ASP A 296 -13.33 -10.71 -22.77
CA ASP A 296 -12.87 -10.03 -23.98
C ASP A 296 -13.66 -10.52 -25.20
N ARG A 297 -13.69 -9.73 -26.26
CA ARG A 297 -14.21 -10.17 -27.59
C ARG A 297 -13.38 -11.32 -28.19
N ILE A 298 -12.13 -11.47 -27.74
CA ILE A 298 -11.26 -12.56 -28.13
C ILE A 298 -11.57 -13.75 -27.20
N PRO A 299 -12.06 -14.88 -27.72
CA PRO A 299 -12.37 -16.04 -26.89
C PRO A 299 -11.18 -16.51 -26.04
N GLY A 300 -11.45 -16.93 -24.79
CA GLY A 300 -10.43 -17.39 -23.87
C GLY A 300 -9.59 -16.28 -23.24
N ARG A 301 -10.00 -15.00 -23.35
CA ARG A 301 -9.40 -13.87 -22.66
C ARG A 301 -10.39 -13.21 -21.71
N ALA A 302 -9.87 -12.73 -20.59
CA ALA A 302 -10.61 -11.97 -19.60
C ALA A 302 -9.87 -10.64 -19.28
N VAL A 303 -10.65 -9.65 -18.87
CA VAL A 303 -10.15 -8.38 -18.35
C VAL A 303 -10.61 -8.27 -16.90
N VAL A 304 -9.66 -8.09 -16.00
CA VAL A 304 -9.91 -7.78 -14.59
C VAL A 304 -9.57 -6.32 -14.35
N VAL A 305 -10.51 -5.56 -13.78
CA VAL A 305 -10.28 -4.18 -13.36
C VAL A 305 -10.31 -4.11 -11.86
N ALA A 306 -9.21 -3.64 -11.24
CA ALA A 306 -9.11 -3.44 -9.81
C ALA A 306 -8.90 -1.96 -9.50
N VAL A 307 -9.63 -1.42 -8.51
CA VAL A 307 -9.48 -0.04 -8.06
C VAL A 307 -9.30 0.04 -6.55
N LEU A 308 -8.42 0.91 -6.11
CA LEU A 308 -8.25 1.26 -4.70
C LEU A 308 -7.74 2.71 -4.54
N ASP A 309 -7.89 3.28 -3.35
CA ASP A 309 -7.25 4.56 -3.00
C ASP A 309 -5.78 4.31 -2.64
N ASN A 310 -4.86 4.94 -3.37
CA ASN A 310 -3.42 4.73 -3.23
C ASN A 310 -2.85 5.21 -1.88
N LEU A 311 -3.50 6.15 -1.20
CA LEU A 311 -3.08 6.63 0.13
C LEU A 311 -3.76 5.85 1.27
N THR A 312 -4.94 5.28 1.04
CA THR A 312 -5.68 4.51 2.05
C THR A 312 -5.40 3.01 1.90
N LYS A 313 -6.17 2.26 1.12
CA LYS A 313 -5.95 0.82 0.92
C LYS A 313 -4.58 0.50 0.30
N GLY A 314 -4.07 1.38 -0.53
CA GLY A 314 -2.74 1.25 -1.13
C GLY A 314 -1.58 1.59 -0.20
N SER A 315 -1.82 2.13 1.01
CA SER A 315 -0.76 2.59 1.92
C SER A 315 -1.23 2.64 3.38
N SER A 316 -1.69 3.80 3.87
CA SER A 316 -1.94 4.09 5.29
C SER A 316 -3.09 3.28 5.88
N GLY A 317 -4.15 3.03 5.13
CA GLY A 317 -5.26 2.22 5.58
C GLY A 317 -4.87 0.74 5.73
N GLN A 318 -4.12 0.19 4.75
CA GLN A 318 -3.53 -1.14 4.85
C GLN A 318 -2.56 -1.24 6.05
N ALA A 319 -1.77 -0.19 6.29
CA ALA A 319 -0.87 -0.15 7.43
C ALA A 319 -1.61 -0.19 8.77
N ILE A 320 -2.74 0.54 8.89
CA ILE A 320 -3.59 0.48 10.09
C ILE A 320 -4.29 -0.87 10.21
N GLN A 321 -4.74 -1.48 9.12
CA GLN A 321 -5.29 -2.83 9.11
C GLN A 321 -4.27 -3.85 9.65
N ASN A 322 -3.01 -3.76 9.23
CA ASN A 322 -1.91 -4.56 9.79
C ASN A 322 -1.68 -4.26 11.27
N ALA A 323 -1.64 -2.98 11.65
CA ALA A 323 -1.44 -2.56 13.04
C ALA A 323 -2.55 -3.07 13.97
N ASN A 324 -3.81 -3.07 13.52
CA ASN A 324 -4.92 -3.63 14.25
C ASN A 324 -4.67 -5.10 14.61
N LEU A 325 -4.26 -5.91 13.64
CA LEU A 325 -3.90 -7.32 13.89
C LEU A 325 -2.73 -7.46 14.87
N MET A 326 -1.65 -6.69 14.66
CA MET A 326 -0.47 -6.70 15.53
C MET A 326 -0.82 -6.33 16.99
N LEU A 327 -1.82 -5.48 17.20
CA LEU A 327 -2.28 -5.01 18.51
C LEU A 327 -3.40 -5.88 19.09
N GLY A 328 -3.86 -6.91 18.36
CA GLY A 328 -4.94 -7.80 18.80
C GLY A 328 -6.33 -7.16 18.69
N LEU A 329 -6.47 -6.11 17.87
CA LEU A 329 -7.73 -5.43 17.59
C LEU A 329 -8.45 -6.07 16.39
N PRO A 330 -9.77 -5.84 16.23
CA PRO A 330 -10.47 -6.19 14.99
C PRO A 330 -9.81 -5.49 13.78
N GLU A 331 -9.50 -6.23 12.72
CA GLU A 331 -8.76 -5.69 11.58
C GLU A 331 -9.46 -4.51 10.88
N THR A 332 -10.78 -4.42 11.01
CA THR A 332 -11.62 -3.37 10.40
C THR A 332 -11.74 -2.12 11.24
N GLU A 333 -11.23 -2.13 12.47
CA GLU A 333 -11.45 -1.04 13.42
C GLU A 333 -10.86 0.29 12.92
N GLY A 334 -11.67 1.36 13.00
CA GLY A 334 -11.29 2.69 12.50
C GLY A 334 -11.23 2.82 10.97
N LEU A 335 -11.53 1.76 10.19
CA LEU A 335 -11.32 1.72 8.73
C LEU A 335 -12.61 1.59 7.89
N MET A 336 -13.78 1.39 8.52
CA MET A 336 -15.06 1.23 7.82
C MET A 336 -15.68 2.56 7.35
N LEU A 337 -14.84 3.50 6.96
CA LEU A 337 -15.27 4.79 6.42
C LEU A 337 -15.85 4.62 5.02
N ALA A 338 -17.01 5.22 4.77
CA ALA A 338 -17.56 5.30 3.43
C ALA A 338 -16.66 6.14 2.50
N PRO A 339 -16.57 5.80 1.20
CA PRO A 339 -15.89 6.64 0.22
C PRO A 339 -16.43 8.06 0.18
N VAL A 340 -15.56 9.01 -0.13
CA VAL A 340 -15.98 10.41 -0.37
C VAL A 340 -16.45 10.52 -1.81
N PHE A 341 -17.69 10.98 -2.01
CA PHE A 341 -18.27 11.17 -3.33
C PHE A 341 -18.90 12.58 -3.43
N PRO A 342 -18.76 13.28 -4.51
CA PRO A 342 -18.14 13.00 -5.81
C PRO A 342 -16.64 13.01 -5.82
#